data_d4e33084bc98a2f5ea59a4a5b51e56cb
#
_entry.id   d4e33084bc98a2f5ea59a4a5b51e56cb
#
_cell.length_a   1.000
_cell.length_b   1.000
_cell.length_c   1.000
_cell.angle_alpha   90.00
_cell.angle_beta   90.00
_cell.angle_gamma   90.00
#
_symmetry.space_group_name_H-M   'P 1'
#
loop_
_entity.id
_entity.type
_entity.pdbx_description
1 polymer ?
#
loop_
_entity_poly.entity_id
_entity_poly.type
_entity_poly.pdbx_seq_one_letter_code
_entity_poly.pdbx_strand_id
1 'polypeptide(L)'
;MDPPSAALLTEITARTLVVCLTALAISLTVGLPIGIALGRRRFRGRVAAVSLINTGMGAPPVVVGLVVYFALQRNGPFGGLSWLYSLEAMVLAQVVIALPLVVGITLAAVGSLDEDWELQVRTLAVPTRWRLWLLLREIRLGLLAAVITALGGILSEVGAVMAVGGNLEGETRVLTTAILMYTQMGKLEEALGLGAILLGLMLMLAGLLTVVQQSGRS
;
A
#
# COMPACT_ATOMS: atom_id res chain seq x y z
N MET A 1 -18.20 -19.24 23.16
CA MET A 1 -17.68 -19.26 21.78
C MET A 1 -16.29 -19.82 21.87
N ASP A 2 -16.01 -20.88 21.15
CA ASP A 2 -14.71 -21.53 21.14
C ASP A 2 -13.63 -20.63 20.50
N PRO A 3 -12.33 -20.84 20.81
CA PRO A 3 -11.24 -20.14 20.17
C PRO A 3 -11.32 -20.31 18.65
N PRO A 4 -10.84 -19.32 17.86
CA PRO A 4 -10.92 -19.39 16.40
C PRO A 4 -10.27 -20.69 15.91
N SER A 5 -11.01 -21.47 15.11
CA SER A 5 -10.49 -22.71 14.55
C SER A 5 -9.28 -22.45 13.62
N ALA A 6 -8.38 -23.42 13.50
CA ALA A 6 -7.22 -23.32 12.61
C ALA A 6 -7.65 -23.00 11.15
N ALA A 7 -8.80 -23.53 10.71
CA ALA A 7 -9.36 -23.25 9.40
C ALA A 7 -9.75 -21.75 9.25
N LEU A 8 -10.39 -21.17 10.26
CA LEU A 8 -10.76 -19.75 10.27
C LEU A 8 -9.51 -18.85 10.27
N LEU A 9 -8.47 -19.22 11.04
CA LEU A 9 -7.21 -18.48 11.08
C LEU A 9 -6.51 -18.46 9.71
N THR A 10 -6.46 -19.60 9.02
CA THR A 10 -5.86 -19.69 7.68
C THR A 10 -6.66 -18.88 6.66
N GLU A 11 -7.99 -18.91 6.73
CA GLU A 11 -8.86 -18.15 5.84
C GLU A 11 -8.68 -16.64 6.00
N ILE A 12 -8.73 -16.14 7.25
CA ILE A 12 -8.53 -14.71 7.57
C ILE A 12 -7.14 -14.25 7.14
N THR A 13 -6.11 -15.07 7.38
CA THR A 13 -4.72 -14.75 7.00
C THR A 13 -4.56 -14.72 5.48
N ALA A 14 -5.09 -15.72 4.77
CA ALA A 14 -5.06 -15.75 3.31
C ALA A 14 -5.79 -14.54 2.70
N ARG A 15 -6.95 -14.18 3.22
CA ARG A 15 -7.71 -13.01 2.80
C ARG A 15 -6.95 -11.71 3.04
N THR A 16 -6.31 -11.57 4.20
CA THR A 16 -5.42 -10.43 4.51
C THR A 16 -4.33 -10.30 3.46
N LEU A 17 -3.65 -11.40 3.13
CA LEU A 17 -2.60 -11.41 2.10
C LEU A 17 -3.13 -11.04 0.72
N VAL A 18 -4.25 -11.61 0.30
CA VAL A 18 -4.86 -11.32 -1.01
C VAL A 18 -5.17 -9.82 -1.12
N VAL A 19 -5.86 -9.24 -0.14
CA VAL A 19 -6.22 -7.82 -0.17
C VAL A 19 -4.97 -6.95 -0.16
N CYS A 20 -4.02 -7.21 0.75
CA CYS A 20 -2.82 -6.38 0.89
C CYS A 20 -1.89 -6.48 -0.32
N LEU A 21 -1.63 -7.68 -0.83
CA LEU A 21 -0.72 -7.85 -1.97
C LEU A 21 -1.34 -7.32 -3.27
N THR A 22 -2.66 -7.48 -3.46
CA THR A 22 -3.36 -6.90 -4.61
C THR A 22 -3.32 -5.38 -4.57
N ALA A 23 -3.62 -4.77 -3.42
CA ALA A 23 -3.56 -3.32 -3.26
C ALA A 23 -2.13 -2.79 -3.47
N LEU A 24 -1.11 -3.47 -2.93
CA LEU A 24 0.29 -3.13 -3.13
C LEU A 24 0.68 -3.21 -4.61
N ALA A 25 0.33 -4.30 -5.29
CA ALA A 25 0.64 -4.50 -6.71
C ALA A 25 0.03 -3.39 -7.59
N ILE A 26 -1.23 -3.03 -7.36
CA ILE A 26 -1.90 -1.93 -8.07
C ILE A 26 -1.19 -0.60 -7.75
N SER A 27 -0.92 -0.32 -6.47
CA SER A 27 -0.26 0.92 -6.04
C SER A 27 1.14 1.06 -6.62
N LEU A 28 1.91 -0.02 -6.73
CA LEU A 28 3.22 -0.02 -7.37
C LEU A 28 3.10 0.19 -8.89
N THR A 29 2.20 -0.53 -9.55
CA THR A 29 2.03 -0.46 -11.00
C THR A 29 1.63 0.95 -11.46
N VAL A 30 0.80 1.63 -10.70
CA VAL A 30 0.33 3.00 -10.99
C VAL A 30 1.28 4.05 -10.40
N GLY A 31 1.70 3.85 -9.16
CA GLY A 31 2.44 4.85 -8.39
C GLY A 31 3.88 5.05 -8.85
N LEU A 32 4.59 3.97 -9.23
CA LEU A 32 5.98 4.09 -9.69
C LEU A 32 6.09 4.96 -10.97
N PRO A 33 5.31 4.72 -12.04
CA PRO A 33 5.36 5.59 -13.22
C PRO A 33 5.02 7.05 -12.90
N ILE A 34 4.02 7.29 -12.04
CA ILE A 34 3.62 8.65 -11.65
C ILE A 34 4.75 9.31 -10.85
N GLY A 35 5.34 8.64 -9.85
CA GLY A 35 6.44 9.16 -9.04
C GLY A 35 7.66 9.49 -9.88
N ILE A 36 8.05 8.62 -10.80
CA ILE A 36 9.15 8.85 -11.74
C ILE A 36 8.83 10.06 -12.66
N ALA A 37 7.62 10.14 -13.21
CA ALA A 37 7.22 11.23 -14.07
C ALA A 37 7.25 12.58 -13.36
N LEU A 38 6.73 12.65 -12.12
CA LEU A 38 6.75 13.85 -11.28
C LEU A 38 8.17 14.23 -10.84
N GLY A 39 9.04 13.26 -10.60
CA GLY A 39 10.44 13.50 -10.24
C GLY A 39 11.26 14.07 -11.40
N ARG A 40 11.04 13.58 -12.62
CA ARG A 40 11.84 13.95 -13.81
C ARG A 40 11.32 15.16 -14.59
N ARG A 41 10.01 15.46 -14.50
CA ARG A 41 9.39 16.50 -15.34
C ARG A 41 9.09 17.76 -14.52
N ARG A 42 9.45 18.92 -15.12
CA ARG A 42 9.00 20.23 -14.65
C ARG A 42 7.87 20.69 -15.55
N PHE A 43 6.68 20.91 -15.00
CA PHE A 43 5.49 21.37 -15.72
C PHE A 43 4.66 22.33 -14.87
N ARG A 44 3.78 23.10 -15.52
CA ARG A 44 2.82 23.96 -14.80
C ARG A 44 1.87 23.09 -13.99
N GLY A 45 1.73 23.38 -12.69
CA GLY A 45 0.89 22.58 -11.78
C GLY A 45 1.65 21.46 -11.02
N ARG A 46 2.94 21.24 -11.26
CA ARG A 46 3.75 20.26 -10.52
C ARG A 46 3.68 20.47 -9.01
N VAL A 47 3.72 21.74 -8.55
CA VAL A 47 3.64 22.06 -7.12
C VAL A 47 2.31 21.58 -6.54
N ALA A 48 1.19 21.85 -7.22
CA ALA A 48 -0.13 21.38 -6.78
C ALA A 48 -0.21 19.85 -6.75
N ALA A 49 0.31 19.17 -7.77
CA ALA A 49 0.35 17.70 -7.81
C ALA A 49 1.17 17.13 -6.66
N VAL A 50 2.36 17.67 -6.40
CA VAL A 50 3.22 17.22 -5.29
C VAL A 50 2.57 17.54 -3.94
N SER A 51 1.93 18.71 -3.79
CA SER A 51 1.18 19.03 -2.57
C SER A 51 0.03 18.06 -2.32
N LEU A 52 -0.70 17.65 -3.36
CA LEU A 52 -1.77 16.65 -3.24
C LEU A 52 -1.21 15.29 -2.79
N ILE A 53 -0.09 14.86 -3.37
CA ILE A 53 0.58 13.60 -2.95
C ILE A 53 1.03 13.69 -1.49
N ASN A 54 1.69 14.79 -1.08
CA ASN A 54 2.15 14.98 0.30
C ASN A 54 0.97 15.02 1.28
N THR A 55 -0.15 15.65 0.91
CA THR A 55 -1.38 15.63 1.70
C THR A 55 -1.94 14.21 1.81
N GLY A 56 -1.93 13.46 0.71
CA GLY A 56 -2.37 12.07 0.69
C GLY A 56 -1.52 11.15 1.57
N MET A 57 -0.21 11.38 1.64
CA MET A 57 0.69 10.62 2.53
C MET A 57 0.38 10.84 4.03
N GLY A 58 -0.12 12.03 4.38
CA GLY A 58 -0.51 12.38 5.76
C GLY A 58 -2.01 12.25 6.04
N ALA A 59 -2.80 11.84 5.06
CA ALA A 59 -4.26 11.77 5.22
C ALA A 59 -4.65 10.71 6.27
N PRO A 60 -5.57 11.02 7.21
CA PRO A 60 -6.05 10.03 8.16
C PRO A 60 -6.75 8.88 7.43
N PRO A 61 -6.28 7.63 7.58
CA PRO A 61 -6.81 6.50 6.81
C PRO A 61 -8.32 6.27 7.01
N VAL A 62 -8.83 6.52 8.22
CA VAL A 62 -10.27 6.42 8.50
C VAL A 62 -11.08 7.39 7.64
N VAL A 63 -10.57 8.62 7.42
CA VAL A 63 -11.23 9.60 6.57
C VAL A 63 -11.21 9.15 5.11
N VAL A 64 -10.10 8.59 4.66
CA VAL A 64 -9.99 7.99 3.32
C VAL A 64 -11.01 6.86 3.16
N GLY A 65 -11.12 5.97 4.14
CA GLY A 65 -12.13 4.90 4.16
C GLY A 65 -13.55 5.43 4.05
N LEU A 66 -13.88 6.50 4.79
CA LEU A 66 -15.20 7.14 4.70
C LEU A 66 -15.45 7.76 3.32
N VAL A 67 -14.47 8.42 2.72
CA VAL A 67 -14.59 8.95 1.35
C VAL A 67 -14.86 7.84 0.35
N VAL A 68 -14.13 6.73 0.42
CA VAL A 68 -14.34 5.55 -0.43
C VAL A 68 -15.72 4.93 -0.16
N TYR A 69 -16.13 4.82 1.12
CA TYR A 69 -17.46 4.35 1.49
C TYR A 69 -18.55 5.20 0.83
N PHE A 70 -18.51 6.53 0.98
CA PHE A 70 -19.50 7.43 0.37
C PHE A 70 -19.47 7.40 -1.16
N ALA A 71 -18.31 7.14 -1.77
CA ALA A 71 -18.20 6.98 -3.20
C ALA A 71 -18.84 5.67 -3.72
N LEU A 72 -18.75 4.58 -2.93
CA LEU A 72 -19.26 3.25 -3.30
C LEU A 72 -20.69 2.96 -2.84
N GLN A 73 -21.23 3.73 -1.88
CA GLN A 73 -22.62 3.54 -1.42
C GLN A 73 -23.61 3.70 -2.58
N ARG A 74 -24.80 3.12 -2.45
CA ARG A 74 -25.84 3.05 -3.51
C ARG A 74 -26.12 4.37 -4.21
N ASN A 75 -26.10 5.48 -3.46
CA ASN A 75 -26.33 6.84 -3.98
C ASN A 75 -25.03 7.59 -4.32
N GLY A 76 -23.88 6.96 -4.18
CA GLY A 76 -22.58 7.54 -4.49
C GLY A 76 -22.23 7.44 -5.99
N PRO A 77 -21.20 8.16 -6.43
CA PRO A 77 -20.80 8.22 -7.84
C PRO A 77 -20.42 6.84 -8.43
N PHE A 78 -19.99 5.90 -7.60
CA PHE A 78 -19.62 4.54 -8.00
C PHE A 78 -20.58 3.48 -7.43
N GLY A 79 -21.77 3.85 -6.95
CA GLY A 79 -22.75 2.93 -6.36
C GLY A 79 -23.23 1.84 -7.31
N GLY A 80 -23.19 2.08 -8.62
CA GLY A 80 -23.53 1.08 -9.63
C GLY A 80 -22.58 -0.14 -9.67
N LEU A 81 -21.36 -0.04 -9.09
CA LEU A 81 -20.43 -1.16 -8.99
C LEU A 81 -20.85 -2.21 -7.95
N SER A 82 -21.66 -1.80 -6.97
CA SER A 82 -22.10 -2.69 -5.86
C SER A 82 -20.94 -3.34 -5.09
N TRP A 83 -19.80 -2.64 -4.97
CA TRP A 83 -18.59 -3.16 -4.32
C TRP A 83 -18.59 -2.99 -2.80
N LEU A 84 -19.46 -2.15 -2.24
CA LEU A 84 -19.46 -1.93 -0.79
C LEU A 84 -19.64 -3.26 -0.04
N TYR A 85 -18.84 -3.46 1.01
CA TYR A 85 -18.74 -4.69 1.79
C TYR A 85 -18.20 -5.89 1.01
N SER A 86 -17.28 -5.64 0.07
CA SER A 86 -16.57 -6.68 -0.67
C SER A 86 -15.04 -6.52 -0.56
N LEU A 87 -14.28 -7.51 -1.05
CA LEU A 87 -12.83 -7.45 -1.09
C LEU A 87 -12.34 -6.35 -2.04
N GLU A 88 -13.07 -6.08 -3.11
CA GLU A 88 -12.77 -5.02 -4.09
C GLU A 88 -12.80 -3.65 -3.45
N ALA A 89 -13.79 -3.37 -2.58
CA ALA A 89 -13.86 -2.11 -1.83
C ALA A 89 -12.67 -1.97 -0.86
N MET A 90 -12.29 -3.06 -0.19
CA MET A 90 -11.13 -3.07 0.71
C MET A 90 -9.84 -2.81 -0.06
N VAL A 91 -9.64 -3.47 -1.20
CA VAL A 91 -8.49 -3.24 -2.09
C VAL A 91 -8.47 -1.80 -2.57
N LEU A 92 -9.60 -1.26 -3.01
CA LEU A 92 -9.69 0.14 -3.46
C LEU A 92 -9.30 1.12 -2.37
N ALA A 93 -9.82 0.96 -1.15
CA ALA A 93 -9.48 1.83 -0.02
C ALA A 93 -7.97 1.77 0.30
N GLN A 94 -7.39 0.58 0.30
CA GLN A 94 -5.96 0.39 0.54
C GLN A 94 -5.10 0.96 -0.59
N VAL A 95 -5.53 0.88 -1.85
CA VAL A 95 -4.85 1.52 -2.98
C VAL A 95 -4.85 3.04 -2.82
N VAL A 96 -5.98 3.64 -2.44
CA VAL A 96 -6.07 5.11 -2.23
C VAL A 96 -5.12 5.57 -1.12
N ILE A 97 -4.92 4.76 -0.07
CA ILE A 97 -3.98 5.06 1.02
C ILE A 97 -2.52 4.84 0.59
N ALA A 98 -2.22 3.73 -0.09
CA ALA A 98 -0.85 3.34 -0.43
C ALA A 98 -0.29 4.11 -1.63
N LEU A 99 -1.14 4.51 -2.57
CA LEU A 99 -0.71 5.18 -3.80
C LEU A 99 0.09 6.47 -3.54
N PRO A 100 -0.35 7.41 -2.67
CA PRO A 100 0.44 8.59 -2.33
C PRO A 100 1.80 8.25 -1.71
N LEU A 101 1.87 7.21 -0.86
CA LEU A 101 3.12 6.75 -0.26
C LEU A 101 4.10 6.27 -1.33
N VAL A 102 3.65 5.42 -2.25
CA VAL A 102 4.47 4.91 -3.35
C VAL A 102 4.94 6.06 -4.25
N VAL A 103 4.03 6.95 -4.64
CA VAL A 103 4.34 8.09 -5.50
C VAL A 103 5.32 9.04 -4.82
N GLY A 104 5.06 9.42 -3.56
CA GLY A 104 5.88 10.40 -2.83
C GLY A 104 7.29 9.89 -2.56
N ILE A 105 7.45 8.63 -2.12
CA ILE A 105 8.77 8.05 -1.88
C ILE A 105 9.53 7.86 -3.20
N THR A 106 8.86 7.43 -4.26
CA THR A 106 9.47 7.31 -5.59
C THR A 106 9.90 8.67 -6.13
N LEU A 107 9.06 9.70 -5.98
CA LEU A 107 9.38 11.08 -6.34
C LEU A 107 10.64 11.57 -5.59
N ALA A 108 10.72 11.31 -4.28
CA ALA A 108 11.87 11.67 -3.46
C ALA A 108 13.14 10.92 -3.90
N ALA A 109 13.04 9.62 -4.19
CA ALA A 109 14.14 8.81 -4.68
C ALA A 109 14.66 9.27 -6.05
N VAL A 110 13.78 9.70 -6.95
CA VAL A 110 14.19 10.31 -8.23
C VAL A 110 14.81 11.68 -8.02
N GLY A 111 14.28 12.45 -7.05
CA GLY A 111 14.80 13.79 -6.73
C GLY A 111 16.15 13.79 -6.02
N SER A 112 16.57 12.65 -5.44
CA SER A 112 17.89 12.50 -4.81
C SER A 112 19.01 12.11 -5.78
N LEU A 113 18.69 11.91 -7.07
CA LEU A 113 19.72 11.68 -8.08
C LEU A 113 20.57 12.92 -8.31
N ASP A 114 21.85 12.70 -8.57
CA ASP A 114 22.79 13.76 -8.93
C ASP A 114 22.29 14.54 -10.16
N GLU A 115 22.43 15.86 -10.14
CA GLU A 115 22.02 16.73 -11.27
C GLU A 115 22.73 16.33 -12.57
N ASP A 116 23.95 15.81 -12.46
CA ASP A 116 24.75 15.35 -13.60
C ASP A 116 24.33 13.99 -14.16
N TRP A 117 23.51 13.22 -13.43
CA TRP A 117 23.09 11.87 -13.87
C TRP A 117 22.42 11.89 -15.23
N GLU A 118 21.50 12.83 -15.45
CA GLU A 118 20.80 12.93 -16.74
C GLU A 118 21.74 13.37 -17.87
N LEU A 119 22.69 14.26 -17.56
CA LEU A 119 23.70 14.71 -18.49
C LEU A 119 24.62 13.56 -18.90
N GLN A 120 25.10 12.77 -17.92
CA GLN A 120 25.93 11.58 -18.17
C GLN A 120 25.22 10.57 -19.08
N VAL A 121 23.96 10.23 -18.76
CA VAL A 121 23.16 9.27 -19.57
C VAL A 121 22.93 9.78 -21.00
N ARG A 122 22.80 11.09 -21.18
CA ARG A 122 22.66 11.70 -22.53
C ARG A 122 24.00 11.72 -23.28
N THR A 123 25.09 12.08 -22.62
CA THR A 123 26.43 12.15 -23.23
C THR A 123 26.90 10.77 -23.69
N LEU A 124 26.59 9.73 -22.92
CA LEU A 124 26.90 8.34 -23.26
C LEU A 124 25.97 7.77 -24.35
N ALA A 125 25.06 8.59 -24.92
CA ALA A 125 24.11 8.20 -25.94
C ALA A 125 23.31 6.92 -25.63
N VAL A 126 22.99 6.69 -24.32
CA VAL A 126 22.28 5.48 -23.88
C VAL A 126 20.90 5.39 -24.56
N PRO A 127 20.53 4.26 -25.20
CA PRO A 127 19.21 4.08 -25.80
C PRO A 127 18.09 4.25 -24.77
N THR A 128 16.95 4.80 -25.15
CA THR A 128 15.83 5.16 -24.25
C THR A 128 15.35 3.97 -23.39
N ARG A 129 15.34 2.76 -23.93
CA ARG A 129 14.96 1.53 -23.20
C ARG A 129 15.89 1.24 -22.01
N TRP A 130 17.20 1.52 -22.15
CA TRP A 130 18.18 1.31 -21.12
C TRP A 130 18.21 2.44 -20.09
N ARG A 131 17.78 3.66 -20.46
CA ARG A 131 17.70 4.79 -19.52
C ARG A 131 16.73 4.52 -18.38
N LEU A 132 15.56 3.91 -18.67
CA LEU A 132 14.61 3.54 -17.63
C LEU A 132 15.19 2.47 -16.71
N TRP A 133 15.84 1.46 -17.28
CA TRP A 133 16.47 0.42 -16.48
C TRP A 133 17.60 0.96 -15.57
N LEU A 134 18.46 1.82 -16.10
CA LEU A 134 19.51 2.50 -15.32
C LEU A 134 18.90 3.36 -14.20
N LEU A 135 17.84 4.12 -14.49
CA LEU A 135 17.12 4.89 -13.49
C LEU A 135 16.60 4.01 -12.35
N LEU A 136 15.87 2.94 -12.70
CA LEU A 136 15.33 2.01 -11.70
C LEU A 136 16.42 1.34 -10.87
N ARG A 137 17.56 1.02 -11.49
CA ARG A 137 18.74 0.47 -10.80
C ARG A 137 19.34 1.48 -9.83
N GLU A 138 19.43 2.74 -10.22
CA GLU A 138 19.99 3.81 -9.39
C GLU A 138 19.11 4.10 -8.17
N ILE A 139 17.80 4.23 -8.39
CA ILE A 139 16.85 4.53 -7.30
C ILE A 139 16.33 3.27 -6.58
N ARG A 140 16.91 2.09 -6.81
CA ARG A 140 16.41 0.79 -6.29
C ARG A 140 16.17 0.78 -4.79
N LEU A 141 17.03 1.43 -4.00
CA LEU A 141 16.87 1.51 -2.55
C LEU A 141 15.65 2.34 -2.14
N GLY A 142 15.38 3.43 -2.87
CA GLY A 142 14.18 4.22 -2.69
C GLY A 142 12.91 3.45 -3.11
N LEU A 143 12.98 2.66 -4.19
CA LEU A 143 11.87 1.79 -4.60
C LEU A 143 11.56 0.73 -3.54
N LEU A 144 12.57 0.10 -2.97
CA LEU A 144 12.40 -0.86 -1.87
C LEU A 144 11.82 -0.18 -0.62
N ALA A 145 12.27 1.03 -0.30
CA ALA A 145 11.69 1.82 0.79
C ALA A 145 10.20 2.11 0.53
N ALA A 146 9.82 2.46 -0.71
CA ALA A 146 8.42 2.66 -1.09
C ALA A 146 7.58 1.39 -0.88
N VAL A 147 8.09 0.23 -1.30
CA VAL A 147 7.41 -1.07 -1.12
C VAL A 147 7.23 -1.38 0.37
N ILE A 148 8.29 -1.27 1.17
CA ILE A 148 8.24 -1.59 2.62
C ILE A 148 7.27 -0.65 3.34
N THR A 149 7.32 0.65 3.06
CA THR A 149 6.46 1.64 3.71
C THR A 149 4.99 1.45 3.31
N ALA A 150 4.71 1.25 2.02
CA ALA A 150 3.35 1.00 1.55
C ALA A 150 2.79 -0.31 2.12
N LEU A 151 3.58 -1.39 2.11
CA LEU A 151 3.17 -2.69 2.67
C LEU A 151 2.88 -2.59 4.17
N GLY A 152 3.75 -1.93 4.94
CA GLY A 152 3.54 -1.72 6.37
C GLY A 152 2.27 -0.92 6.65
N GLY A 153 2.03 0.15 5.91
CA GLY A 153 0.80 0.96 5.99
C GLY A 153 -0.46 0.14 5.70
N ILE A 154 -0.45 -0.63 4.60
CA ILE A 154 -1.57 -1.49 4.20
C ILE A 154 -1.85 -2.57 5.26
N LEU A 155 -0.82 -3.27 5.75
CA LEU A 155 -0.97 -4.38 6.70
C LEU A 155 -1.45 -3.92 8.09
N SER A 156 -1.14 -2.70 8.49
CA SER A 156 -1.55 -2.13 9.78
C SER A 156 -2.92 -1.44 9.73
N GLU A 157 -3.51 -1.29 8.54
CA GLU A 157 -4.74 -0.51 8.37
C GLU A 157 -5.97 -1.26 8.89
N VAL A 158 -6.72 -0.59 9.75
CA VAL A 158 -7.94 -1.11 10.38
C VAL A 158 -9.17 -0.31 9.97
N GLY A 159 -9.10 1.02 10.12
CA GLY A 159 -10.26 1.89 10.06
C GLY A 159 -10.91 1.98 8.68
N ALA A 160 -10.11 2.19 7.65
CA ALA A 160 -10.61 2.24 6.27
C ALA A 160 -11.17 0.89 5.83
N VAL A 161 -10.45 -0.20 6.14
CA VAL A 161 -10.86 -1.56 5.81
C VAL A 161 -12.17 -1.94 6.51
N MET A 162 -12.31 -1.56 7.80
CA MET A 162 -13.55 -1.75 8.55
C MET A 162 -14.72 -0.98 7.94
N ALA A 163 -14.49 0.28 7.56
CA ALA A 163 -15.53 1.13 6.99
C ALA A 163 -16.11 0.58 5.68
N VAL A 164 -15.27 0.11 4.77
CA VAL A 164 -15.71 -0.36 3.44
C VAL A 164 -15.96 -1.86 3.37
N GLY A 165 -15.33 -2.65 4.24
CA GLY A 165 -15.46 -4.11 4.26
C GLY A 165 -16.50 -4.65 5.23
N GLY A 166 -16.81 -3.93 6.33
CA GLY A 166 -17.84 -4.33 7.30
C GLY A 166 -17.50 -5.52 8.18
N ASN A 167 -16.29 -6.11 8.09
CA ASN A 167 -15.83 -7.26 8.89
C ASN A 167 -16.77 -8.49 8.86
N LEU A 168 -17.31 -8.81 7.69
CA LEU A 168 -18.23 -9.93 7.49
C LEU A 168 -17.49 -11.26 7.57
N GLU A 169 -17.98 -12.19 8.40
CA GLU A 169 -17.40 -13.52 8.55
C GLU A 169 -17.53 -14.31 7.24
N GLY A 170 -16.46 -14.99 6.86
CA GLY A 170 -16.44 -15.76 5.61
C GLY A 170 -16.24 -14.91 4.35
N GLU A 171 -16.39 -13.56 4.44
CA GLU A 171 -16.37 -12.69 3.27
C GLU A 171 -15.24 -11.62 3.32
N THR A 172 -15.32 -10.68 4.28
CA THR A 172 -14.43 -9.51 4.33
C THR A 172 -13.60 -9.40 5.60
N ARG A 173 -13.77 -10.34 6.55
CA ARG A 173 -12.96 -10.33 7.78
C ARG A 173 -11.50 -10.61 7.46
N VAL A 174 -10.61 -9.71 7.91
CA VAL A 174 -9.15 -9.80 7.81
C VAL A 174 -8.53 -9.73 9.21
N LEU A 175 -7.21 -9.99 9.34
CA LEU A 175 -6.54 -10.03 10.64
C LEU A 175 -6.76 -8.77 11.47
N THR A 176 -6.59 -7.59 10.88
CA THR A 176 -6.72 -6.30 11.59
C THR A 176 -8.14 -6.04 12.09
N THR A 177 -9.16 -6.33 11.28
CA THR A 177 -10.56 -6.16 11.69
C THR A 177 -11.00 -7.21 12.69
N ALA A 178 -10.48 -8.44 12.61
CA ALA A 178 -10.70 -9.49 13.60
C ALA A 178 -10.07 -9.14 14.96
N ILE A 179 -8.84 -8.63 14.98
CA ILE A 179 -8.16 -8.16 16.20
C ILE A 179 -9.02 -7.10 16.91
N LEU A 180 -9.48 -6.08 16.16
CA LEU A 180 -10.34 -5.05 16.71
C LEU A 180 -11.64 -5.63 17.30
N MET A 181 -12.30 -6.52 16.56
CA MET A 181 -13.54 -7.18 17.00
C MET A 181 -13.34 -7.97 18.30
N TYR A 182 -12.32 -8.85 18.37
CA TYR A 182 -12.05 -9.63 19.58
C TYR A 182 -11.67 -8.74 20.77
N THR A 183 -10.94 -7.66 20.54
CA THR A 183 -10.61 -6.65 21.57
C THR A 183 -11.88 -5.99 22.12
N GLN A 184 -12.81 -5.59 21.26
CA GLN A 184 -14.08 -4.99 21.66
C GLN A 184 -15.00 -5.96 22.43
N MET A 185 -14.88 -7.27 22.14
CA MET A 185 -15.58 -8.33 22.86
C MET A 185 -14.94 -8.67 24.21
N GLY A 186 -13.82 -8.04 24.59
CA GLY A 186 -13.05 -8.37 25.80
C GLY A 186 -12.24 -9.67 25.72
N LYS A 187 -12.13 -10.27 24.53
CA LYS A 187 -11.40 -11.51 24.26
C LYS A 187 -9.95 -11.21 23.89
N LEU A 188 -9.19 -10.78 24.91
CA LEU A 188 -7.83 -10.26 24.70
C LEU A 188 -6.83 -11.35 24.31
N GLU A 189 -7.01 -12.58 24.75
CA GLU A 189 -6.11 -13.70 24.42
C GLU A 189 -6.21 -14.04 22.92
N GLU A 190 -7.43 -14.12 22.37
CA GLU A 190 -7.67 -14.35 20.96
C GLU A 190 -7.16 -13.18 20.10
N ALA A 191 -7.39 -11.94 20.57
CA ALA A 191 -6.87 -10.75 19.91
C ALA A 191 -5.34 -10.73 19.86
N LEU A 192 -4.67 -11.10 20.95
CA LEU A 192 -3.21 -11.22 21.02
C LEU A 192 -2.69 -12.34 20.11
N GLY A 193 -3.37 -13.48 20.03
CA GLY A 193 -3.03 -14.57 19.12
C GLY A 193 -3.05 -14.13 17.66
N LEU A 194 -4.11 -13.44 17.23
CA LEU A 194 -4.22 -12.86 15.89
C LEU A 194 -3.16 -11.76 15.65
N GLY A 195 -2.88 -10.94 16.67
CA GLY A 195 -1.83 -9.93 16.65
C GLY A 195 -0.44 -10.54 16.44
N ALA A 196 -0.15 -11.65 17.10
CA ALA A 196 1.11 -12.38 16.93
C ALA A 196 1.26 -12.93 15.49
N ILE A 197 0.17 -13.44 14.88
CA ILE A 197 0.16 -13.88 13.48
C ILE A 197 0.44 -12.69 12.55
N LEU A 198 -0.23 -11.56 12.76
CA LEU A 198 -0.04 -10.36 11.95
C LEU A 198 1.40 -9.83 12.05
N LEU A 199 1.96 -9.74 13.27
CA LEU A 199 3.35 -9.32 13.50
C LEU A 199 4.34 -10.29 12.86
N GLY A 200 4.12 -11.59 12.99
CA GLY A 200 4.94 -12.62 12.33
C GLY A 200 4.94 -12.47 10.82
N LEU A 201 3.79 -12.19 10.23
CA LEU A 201 3.61 -11.94 8.80
C LEU A 201 4.33 -10.67 8.35
N MET A 202 4.20 -9.58 9.13
CA MET A 202 4.93 -8.32 8.87
C MET A 202 6.44 -8.52 8.94
N LEU A 203 6.95 -9.23 9.97
CA LEU A 203 8.37 -9.53 10.12
C LEU A 203 8.90 -10.38 8.96
N MET A 204 8.15 -11.39 8.54
CA MET A 204 8.52 -12.24 7.42
C MET A 204 8.61 -11.44 6.11
N LEU A 205 7.59 -10.65 5.79
CA LEU A 205 7.56 -9.85 4.56
C LEU A 205 8.60 -8.73 4.57
N ALA A 206 8.74 -7.99 5.67
CA ALA A 206 9.76 -6.96 5.81
C ALA A 206 11.18 -7.56 5.81
N GLY A 207 11.38 -8.69 6.48
CA GLY A 207 12.64 -9.42 6.48
C GLY A 207 13.07 -9.88 5.08
N LEU A 208 12.14 -10.46 4.32
CA LEU A 208 12.37 -10.87 2.93
C LEU A 208 12.81 -9.68 2.06
N LEU A 209 12.09 -8.56 2.17
CA LEU A 209 12.43 -7.34 1.43
C LEU A 209 13.78 -6.77 1.86
N THR A 210 14.12 -6.83 3.16
CA THR A 210 15.42 -6.37 3.68
C THR A 210 16.58 -7.23 3.17
N VAL A 211 16.42 -8.56 3.11
CA VAL A 211 17.41 -9.46 2.53
C VAL A 211 17.66 -9.12 1.06
N VAL A 212 16.59 -8.92 0.27
CA VAL A 212 16.68 -8.47 -1.12
C VAL A 212 17.42 -7.14 -1.24
N GLN A 213 17.15 -6.19 -0.31
CA GLN A 213 17.82 -4.90 -0.26
C GLN A 213 19.33 -5.02 0.00
N GLN A 214 19.73 -5.89 0.91
CA GLN A 214 21.14 -6.05 1.28
C GLN A 214 21.94 -6.84 0.23
N SER A 215 21.35 -7.89 -0.36
CA SER A 215 22.01 -8.65 -1.44
C SER A 215 22.31 -7.82 -2.69
N GLY A 216 21.61 -6.71 -2.88
CA GLY A 216 21.90 -5.78 -3.98
C GLY A 216 23.02 -4.76 -3.68
N ARG A 217 23.65 -4.79 -2.49
CA ARG A 217 24.78 -3.91 -2.10
C ARG A 217 26.15 -4.56 -2.29
N SER A 218 26.21 -5.87 -2.40
CA SER A 218 27.40 -6.65 -2.74
C SER A 218 27.51 -6.80 -4.27
#